data_c55024fcc4d4513b7311076687513ef4
#
_entry.id   c55024fcc4d4513b7311076687513ef4
#
_cell.length_a   1.000
_cell.length_b   1.000
_cell.length_c   1.000
_cell.angle_alpha   90.00
_cell.angle_beta   90.00
_cell.angle_gamma   90.00
#
_symmetry.space_group_name_H-M   'P 1'
#
loop_
_entity.id
_entity.type
_entity.pdbx_description
1 polymer ?
#
loop_
_entity_poly.entity_id
_entity_poly.type
_entity_poly.pdbx_seq_one_letter_code
_entity_poly.pdbx_strand_id
1 'polypeptide(L)'
;LKILTSRLYFIVFIIFVLSLNSCGKSNKEFESFSEVKLLLLEKVYYDNRKTFYCKCSFSKKKKVRCKTGKGKRAKLVEWEHVVPASRFGNTFKQWESKKSWECILPDFIQTITGLKCRKTSGRQNLRNKSKEYRLMESDMYNLVPAVGLINQKRSNLNYGLIPGERRDFGLCDFEVSGKIVEPAPDIRGDIARTYFYMEKAYPDRIKLESKEIKMFKEWDKSDPVDKWECERCRRIERLQGNKNSIVKDACKRY
;
A
#
# COMPACT_ATOMS: atom_id res chain seq x y z
N LEU A 1 -31.81 28.43 39.92
CA LEU A 1 -32.21 27.49 38.84
C LEU A 1 -31.61 27.87 37.47
N LYS A 2 -31.50 29.18 37.14
CA LYS A 2 -30.95 29.67 35.83
C LYS A 2 -29.44 29.45 35.64
N ILE A 3 -28.66 29.35 36.75
CA ILE A 3 -27.19 29.20 36.67
C ILE A 3 -26.77 27.74 36.40
N LEU A 4 -27.57 26.74 36.85
CA LEU A 4 -27.27 25.32 36.61
C LEU A 4 -27.51 24.91 35.15
N THR A 5 -28.51 25.47 34.48
CA THR A 5 -28.81 25.15 33.08
C THR A 5 -27.74 25.66 32.10
N SER A 6 -27.15 26.84 32.40
CA SER A 6 -26.07 27.40 31.57
C SER A 6 -24.78 26.55 31.59
N ARG A 7 -24.40 25.96 32.72
CA ARG A 7 -23.22 25.09 32.81
C ARG A 7 -23.43 23.74 32.12
N LEU A 8 -24.65 23.21 32.12
CA LEU A 8 -24.95 21.94 31.43
C LEU A 8 -24.88 22.06 29.91
N TYR A 9 -25.38 23.18 29.35
CA TYR A 9 -25.27 23.47 27.92
C TYR A 9 -23.81 23.68 27.48
N PHE A 10 -22.97 24.28 28.30
CA PHE A 10 -21.55 24.49 28.00
C PHE A 10 -20.77 23.16 27.97
N ILE A 11 -21.06 22.24 28.89
CA ILE A 11 -20.43 20.93 28.97
C ILE A 11 -20.89 20.04 27.77
N VAL A 12 -22.18 20.06 27.39
CA VAL A 12 -22.70 19.32 26.24
C VAL A 12 -22.14 19.88 24.93
N PHE A 13 -21.97 21.21 24.81
CA PHE A 13 -21.36 21.83 23.63
C PHE A 13 -19.87 21.53 23.49
N ILE A 14 -19.11 21.46 24.59
CA ILE A 14 -17.70 21.09 24.59
C ILE A 14 -17.53 19.62 24.20
N ILE A 15 -18.40 18.71 24.69
CA ILE A 15 -18.36 17.29 24.31
C ILE A 15 -18.71 17.10 22.85
N PHE A 16 -19.64 17.88 22.29
CA PHE A 16 -20.02 17.79 20.86
C PHE A 16 -18.96 18.38 19.92
N VAL A 17 -18.20 19.41 20.37
CA VAL A 17 -17.10 20.00 19.57
C VAL A 17 -15.85 19.12 19.58
N LEU A 18 -15.63 18.32 20.64
CA LEU A 18 -14.50 17.39 20.72
C LEU A 18 -14.68 16.12 19.88
N SER A 19 -15.90 15.80 19.44
CA SER A 19 -16.18 14.63 18.58
C SER A 19 -16.07 14.92 17.08
N LEU A 20 -15.79 16.14 16.64
CA LEU A 20 -15.77 16.54 15.22
C LEU A 20 -14.38 16.63 14.58
N ASN A 21 -13.29 16.32 15.27
CA ASN A 21 -11.93 16.54 14.77
C ASN A 21 -11.02 15.31 14.76
N SER A 22 -11.51 14.13 14.46
CA SER A 22 -10.62 12.98 14.22
C SER A 22 -10.86 12.29 12.89
N CYS A 23 -10.83 13.08 11.80
CA CYS A 23 -10.55 12.48 10.51
C CYS A 23 -9.03 12.34 10.39
N GLY A 24 -8.51 11.21 10.85
CA GLY A 24 -7.08 10.90 10.87
C GLY A 24 -6.45 11.05 9.48
N LYS A 25 -5.17 11.45 9.43
CA LYS A 25 -4.40 11.52 8.18
C LYS A 25 -3.96 10.13 7.71
N SER A 26 -3.90 9.15 8.59
CA SER A 26 -3.39 7.79 8.36
C SER A 26 -4.39 6.72 8.79
N ASN A 27 -4.21 5.49 8.32
CA ASN A 27 -4.98 4.33 8.77
C ASN A 27 -4.86 4.14 10.29
N LYS A 28 -5.98 4.05 10.98
CA LYS A 28 -6.08 3.73 12.42
C LYS A 28 -7.00 2.52 12.68
N GLU A 29 -7.66 2.04 11.64
CA GLU A 29 -8.73 1.04 11.71
C GLU A 29 -8.20 -0.38 11.49
N PHE A 30 -7.48 -0.61 10.40
CA PHE A 30 -7.11 -1.95 9.98
C PHE A 30 -5.65 -2.28 10.26
N GLU A 31 -5.43 -3.31 11.09
CA GLU A 31 -4.11 -3.88 11.36
C GLU A 31 -3.85 -5.18 10.58
N SER A 32 -4.88 -5.78 9.98
CA SER A 32 -4.77 -7.05 9.28
C SER A 32 -4.64 -6.88 7.77
N PHE A 33 -3.43 -7.10 7.24
CA PHE A 33 -3.22 -7.13 5.78
C PHE A 33 -4.07 -8.19 5.07
N SER A 34 -4.41 -9.28 5.74
CA SER A 34 -5.27 -10.33 5.17
C SER A 34 -6.72 -9.86 5.05
N GLU A 35 -7.22 -9.14 6.03
CA GLU A 35 -8.56 -8.56 6.05
C GLU A 35 -8.73 -7.48 4.97
N VAL A 36 -7.82 -6.52 4.90
CA VAL A 36 -7.92 -5.43 3.91
C VAL A 36 -7.85 -5.94 2.47
N LYS A 37 -7.15 -7.04 2.20
CA LYS A 37 -7.17 -7.68 0.87
C LYS A 37 -8.56 -8.16 0.45
N LEU A 38 -9.36 -8.66 1.39
CA LEU A 38 -10.74 -9.08 1.14
C LEU A 38 -11.64 -7.87 0.93
N LEU A 39 -11.53 -6.86 1.80
CA LEU A 39 -12.30 -5.61 1.68
C LEU A 39 -12.00 -4.89 0.37
N LEU A 40 -10.74 -4.80 -0.04
CA LEU A 40 -10.36 -4.24 -1.33
C LEU A 40 -11.03 -5.01 -2.49
N LEU A 41 -10.97 -6.35 -2.49
CA LEU A 41 -11.57 -7.16 -3.53
C LEU A 41 -13.09 -7.03 -3.62
N GLU A 42 -13.77 -6.99 -2.47
CA GLU A 42 -15.22 -7.11 -2.38
C GLU A 42 -15.95 -5.76 -2.27
N LYS A 43 -15.30 -4.73 -1.77
CA LYS A 43 -15.91 -3.43 -1.50
C LYS A 43 -15.31 -2.29 -2.31
N VAL A 44 -14.03 -2.39 -2.70
CA VAL A 44 -13.38 -1.32 -3.47
C VAL A 44 -13.35 -1.66 -4.96
N TYR A 45 -12.91 -2.86 -5.33
CA TYR A 45 -12.71 -3.30 -6.73
C TYR A 45 -13.82 -4.23 -7.25
N TYR A 46 -15.01 -4.28 -6.62
CA TYR A 46 -16.05 -5.24 -6.94
C TYR A 46 -16.60 -5.12 -8.38
N ASP A 47 -16.60 -3.93 -8.94
CA ASP A 47 -17.09 -3.57 -10.29
C ASP A 47 -15.97 -3.12 -11.25
N ASN A 48 -14.80 -2.72 -10.75
CA ASN A 48 -13.64 -2.34 -11.55
C ASN A 48 -12.44 -3.26 -11.27
N ARG A 49 -12.54 -4.52 -11.72
CA ARG A 49 -11.49 -5.54 -11.54
C ARG A 49 -10.43 -5.46 -12.63
N LYS A 50 -9.64 -4.39 -12.61
CA LYS A 50 -8.45 -4.20 -13.46
C LYS A 50 -7.19 -4.14 -12.61
N THR A 51 -6.12 -4.80 -13.08
CA THR A 51 -4.81 -4.74 -12.42
C THR A 51 -4.15 -3.39 -12.67
N PHE A 52 -3.41 -2.90 -11.71
CA PHE A 52 -2.83 -1.56 -11.71
C PHE A 52 -1.87 -1.34 -12.87
N TYR A 53 -0.77 -2.08 -12.92
CA TYR A 53 0.28 -1.88 -13.93
C TYR A 53 -0.15 -2.25 -15.37
N CYS A 54 -0.91 -3.30 -15.53
CA CYS A 54 -1.19 -3.88 -16.85
C CYS A 54 -2.62 -3.65 -17.34
N LYS A 55 -3.48 -3.01 -16.54
CA LYS A 55 -4.93 -2.83 -16.83
C LYS A 55 -5.66 -4.14 -17.18
N CYS A 56 -5.08 -5.31 -16.84
CA CYS A 56 -5.67 -6.62 -17.12
C CYS A 56 -6.93 -6.84 -16.30
N SER A 57 -8.00 -7.29 -16.92
CA SER A 57 -9.20 -7.72 -16.21
C SER A 57 -8.92 -8.96 -15.37
N PHE A 58 -9.58 -9.09 -14.21
CA PHE A 58 -9.49 -10.27 -13.37
C PHE A 58 -10.84 -10.67 -12.77
N SER A 59 -10.97 -11.96 -12.44
CA SER A 59 -12.20 -12.51 -11.86
C SER A 59 -12.24 -12.31 -10.34
N LYS A 60 -13.43 -12.51 -9.71
CA LYS A 60 -13.59 -12.58 -8.25
C LYS A 60 -12.64 -13.62 -7.60
N LYS A 61 -12.30 -14.70 -8.31
CA LYS A 61 -11.30 -15.70 -7.89
C LYS A 61 -9.85 -15.25 -8.15
N LYS A 62 -9.62 -13.98 -8.47
CA LYS A 62 -8.31 -13.35 -8.74
C LYS A 62 -7.56 -13.95 -9.93
N LYS A 63 -8.24 -14.58 -10.88
CA LYS A 63 -7.65 -15.08 -12.13
C LYS A 63 -7.54 -13.94 -13.13
N VAL A 64 -6.33 -13.68 -13.61
CA VAL A 64 -6.01 -12.65 -14.63
C VAL A 64 -6.39 -13.11 -16.03
N ARG A 65 -6.87 -12.20 -16.86
CA ARG A 65 -7.35 -12.47 -18.25
C ARG A 65 -6.44 -11.90 -19.33
N CYS A 66 -5.18 -11.65 -19.05
CA CYS A 66 -4.20 -11.25 -20.08
C CYS A 66 -2.93 -12.08 -19.96
N LYS A 67 -2.10 -12.04 -21.03
CA LYS A 67 -0.81 -12.73 -21.07
C LYS A 67 0.31 -11.74 -20.76
N THR A 68 0.91 -11.86 -19.59
CA THR A 68 2.06 -11.05 -19.16
C THR A 68 3.34 -11.87 -19.02
N GLY A 69 3.28 -13.19 -19.27
CA GLY A 69 4.39 -14.11 -19.14
C GLY A 69 3.96 -15.52 -18.76
N LYS A 70 4.90 -16.34 -18.31
CA LYS A 70 4.69 -17.75 -17.96
C LYS A 70 4.62 -17.94 -16.43
N GLY A 71 4.07 -19.08 -16.01
CA GLY A 71 4.03 -19.51 -14.61
C GLY A 71 2.75 -19.12 -13.85
N LYS A 72 2.62 -19.64 -12.63
CA LYS A 72 1.40 -19.49 -11.79
C LYS A 72 1.13 -18.04 -11.44
N ARG A 73 2.16 -17.26 -11.09
CA ARG A 73 2.01 -15.85 -10.67
C ARG A 73 1.53 -14.94 -11.81
N ALA A 74 1.85 -15.26 -13.09
CA ALA A 74 1.35 -14.52 -14.26
C ALA A 74 -0.17 -14.64 -14.45
N LYS A 75 -0.80 -15.64 -13.83
CA LYS A 75 -2.24 -15.95 -13.96
C LYS A 75 -3.09 -15.47 -12.77
N LEU A 76 -2.49 -14.90 -11.75
CA LEU A 76 -3.17 -14.53 -10.51
C LEU A 76 -2.89 -13.08 -10.13
N VAL A 77 -3.87 -12.46 -9.47
CA VAL A 77 -3.71 -11.15 -8.83
C VAL A 77 -3.10 -11.33 -7.44
N GLU A 78 -2.12 -10.49 -7.16
CA GLU A 78 -1.57 -10.24 -5.83
C GLU A 78 -1.82 -8.76 -5.46
N TRP A 79 -1.87 -8.48 -4.16
CA TRP A 79 -1.96 -7.10 -3.67
C TRP A 79 -0.56 -6.52 -3.53
N GLU A 80 -0.34 -5.46 -4.27
CA GLU A 80 0.92 -4.73 -4.35
C GLU A 80 0.89 -3.52 -3.41
N HIS A 81 2.00 -3.28 -2.73
CA HIS A 81 2.27 -2.03 -2.04
C HIS A 81 2.98 -1.07 -3.01
N VAL A 82 2.31 -0.02 -3.45
CA VAL A 82 2.89 0.99 -4.36
C VAL A 82 4.15 1.60 -3.74
N VAL A 83 4.07 2.05 -2.48
CA VAL A 83 5.25 2.31 -1.65
C VAL A 83 5.64 1.02 -0.96
N PRO A 84 6.81 0.43 -1.27
CA PRO A 84 7.18 -0.90 -0.78
C PRO A 84 7.16 -1.02 0.74
N ALA A 85 6.66 -2.15 1.26
CA ALA A 85 6.66 -2.40 2.69
C ALA A 85 8.06 -2.38 3.32
N SER A 86 9.12 -2.69 2.55
CA SER A 86 10.51 -2.56 3.00
C SER A 86 10.93 -1.10 3.16
N ARG A 87 10.40 -0.16 2.35
CA ARG A 87 10.77 1.25 2.43
C ARG A 87 10.45 1.84 3.81
N PHE A 88 9.24 1.60 4.31
CA PHE A 88 8.90 2.02 5.67
C PHE A 88 9.32 1.00 6.73
N GLY A 89 9.38 -0.29 6.41
CA GLY A 89 9.84 -1.33 7.33
C GLY A 89 11.26 -1.11 7.82
N ASN A 90 12.16 -0.71 6.92
CA ASN A 90 13.58 -0.44 7.23
C ASN A 90 13.78 0.69 8.26
N THR A 91 12.79 1.51 8.53
CA THR A 91 12.86 2.60 9.53
C THR A 91 12.59 2.10 10.96
N PHE A 92 12.16 0.85 11.11
CA PHE A 92 11.92 0.25 12.42
C PHE A 92 13.13 -0.58 12.87
N LYS A 93 13.55 -0.42 14.12
CA LYS A 93 14.67 -1.20 14.71
C LYS A 93 14.46 -2.73 14.61
N GLN A 94 13.21 -3.18 14.55
CA GLN A 94 12.83 -4.60 14.50
C GLN A 94 12.77 -5.17 13.08
N TRP A 95 13.11 -4.42 12.04
CA TRP A 95 13.15 -4.89 10.64
C TRP A 95 14.30 -5.87 10.35
N GLU A 96 14.85 -6.51 11.32
CA GLU A 96 15.90 -7.51 11.14
C GLU A 96 15.29 -8.92 11.10
N SER A 97 15.84 -9.78 10.24
CA SER A 97 15.51 -11.19 10.30
C SER A 97 16.12 -11.78 11.58
N LYS A 98 15.33 -12.51 12.36
CA LYS A 98 15.79 -13.18 13.56
C LYS A 98 15.84 -14.68 13.32
N LYS A 99 16.92 -15.30 13.77
CA LYS A 99 17.01 -16.76 13.93
C LYS A 99 16.54 -17.12 15.33
N SER A 100 15.81 -18.22 15.46
CA SER A 100 15.54 -18.80 16.78
C SER A 100 16.81 -19.35 17.40
N TRP A 101 16.81 -19.54 18.71
CA TRP A 101 18.01 -20.05 19.41
C TRP A 101 18.42 -21.44 18.94
N GLU A 102 17.49 -22.26 18.47
CA GLU A 102 17.77 -23.57 17.91
C GLU A 102 18.72 -23.52 16.70
N CYS A 103 18.84 -22.38 16.04
CA CYS A 103 19.77 -22.18 14.93
C CYS A 103 21.25 -22.12 15.36
N ILE A 104 21.51 -22.04 16.65
CA ILE A 104 22.88 -22.06 17.23
C ILE A 104 23.31 -23.51 17.48
N LEU A 105 22.37 -24.43 17.59
CA LEU A 105 22.69 -25.85 17.83
C LEU A 105 23.25 -26.51 16.57
N PRO A 106 24.26 -27.41 16.72
CA PRO A 106 24.71 -28.24 15.62
C PRO A 106 23.57 -29.04 14.97
N ASP A 107 23.63 -29.28 13.67
CA ASP A 107 22.59 -29.95 12.90
C ASP A 107 22.22 -31.34 13.45
N PHE A 108 23.22 -32.09 13.97
CA PHE A 108 22.99 -33.40 14.57
C PHE A 108 22.13 -33.30 15.85
N ILE A 109 22.32 -32.27 16.68
CA ILE A 109 21.49 -32.02 17.87
C ILE A 109 20.05 -31.66 17.45
N GLN A 110 19.90 -30.79 16.44
CA GLN A 110 18.59 -30.44 15.90
C GLN A 110 17.85 -31.72 15.39
N THR A 111 18.56 -32.62 14.74
CA THR A 111 18.01 -33.86 14.22
C THR A 111 17.57 -34.81 15.35
N ILE A 112 18.39 -35.03 16.37
CA ILE A 112 18.08 -35.92 17.49
C ILE A 112 16.93 -35.38 18.35
N THR A 113 16.90 -34.09 18.59
CA THR A 113 15.90 -33.45 19.48
C THR A 113 14.61 -33.05 18.76
N GLY A 114 14.57 -33.10 17.41
CA GLY A 114 13.46 -32.62 16.61
C GLY A 114 13.31 -31.09 16.60
N LEU A 115 14.23 -30.35 17.23
CA LEU A 115 14.25 -28.89 17.24
C LEU A 115 14.69 -28.39 15.87
N LYS A 116 13.94 -27.43 15.30
CA LYS A 116 14.23 -26.87 13.97
C LYS A 116 14.58 -25.39 14.07
N CYS A 117 15.69 -25.03 13.43
CA CYS A 117 16.03 -23.63 13.21
C CYS A 117 14.89 -22.90 12.48
N ARG A 118 14.34 -21.86 13.09
CA ARG A 118 13.34 -20.99 12.48
C ARG A 118 13.94 -19.63 12.17
N LYS A 119 13.78 -19.20 10.92
CA LYS A 119 14.15 -17.85 10.49
C LYS A 119 12.89 -17.03 10.31
N THR A 120 12.80 -15.93 11.05
CA THR A 120 11.70 -14.98 10.93
C THR A 120 12.19 -13.77 10.16
N SER A 121 11.52 -13.40 9.06
CA SER A 121 11.85 -12.20 8.29
C SER A 121 11.60 -10.94 9.12
N GLY A 122 12.30 -9.85 8.80
CA GLY A 122 12.05 -8.55 9.42
C GLY A 122 10.58 -8.10 9.28
N ARG A 123 9.97 -8.38 8.13
CA ARG A 123 8.53 -8.14 7.91
C ARG A 123 7.64 -8.90 8.90
N GLN A 124 7.92 -10.17 9.14
CA GLN A 124 7.16 -10.97 10.10
C GLN A 124 7.40 -10.54 11.55
N ASN A 125 8.64 -10.13 11.89
CA ASN A 125 8.94 -9.58 13.21
C ASN A 125 8.11 -8.32 13.47
N LEU A 126 8.02 -7.41 12.50
CA LEU A 126 7.24 -6.18 12.65
C LEU A 126 5.73 -6.46 12.72
N ARG A 127 5.21 -7.39 11.93
CA ARG A 127 3.81 -7.83 12.06
C ARG A 127 3.48 -8.31 13.46
N ASN A 128 4.41 -9.01 14.10
CA ASN A 128 4.20 -9.54 15.46
C ASN A 128 4.35 -8.46 16.54
N LYS A 129 5.20 -7.44 16.33
CA LYS A 129 5.66 -6.54 17.40
C LYS A 129 5.24 -5.09 17.27
N SER A 130 4.85 -4.62 16.09
CA SER A 130 4.57 -3.22 15.84
C SER A 130 3.16 -3.01 15.30
N LYS A 131 2.30 -2.41 16.13
CA LYS A 131 0.97 -1.96 15.69
C LYS A 131 1.09 -0.92 14.58
N GLU A 132 2.00 0.05 14.72
CA GLU A 132 2.25 1.08 13.71
C GLU A 132 2.57 0.46 12.35
N TYR A 133 3.47 -0.54 12.31
CA TYR A 133 3.80 -1.23 11.07
C TYR A 133 2.57 -1.96 10.46
N ARG A 134 1.78 -2.65 11.29
CA ARG A 134 0.56 -3.34 10.80
C ARG A 134 -0.44 -2.37 10.20
N LEU A 135 -0.63 -1.20 10.82
CA LEU A 135 -1.48 -0.13 10.28
C LEU A 135 -0.94 0.40 8.95
N MET A 136 0.37 0.62 8.81
CA MET A 136 1.00 1.06 7.56
C MET A 136 0.91 -0.01 6.47
N GLU A 137 1.18 -1.28 6.81
CA GLU A 137 1.12 -2.41 5.88
C GLU A 137 -0.31 -2.66 5.37
N SER A 138 -1.31 -2.31 6.17
CA SER A 138 -2.73 -2.51 5.87
C SER A 138 -3.42 -1.26 5.32
N ASP A 139 -2.69 -0.17 5.08
CA ASP A 139 -3.27 1.05 4.53
C ASP A 139 -3.74 0.84 3.08
N MET A 140 -5.06 0.88 2.89
CA MET A 140 -5.71 0.59 1.61
C MET A 140 -5.34 1.57 0.50
N TYR A 141 -4.95 2.81 0.82
CA TYR A 141 -4.51 3.78 -0.18
C TYR A 141 -3.18 3.37 -0.85
N ASN A 142 -2.35 2.61 -0.14
CA ASN A 142 -1.09 2.08 -0.66
C ASN A 142 -1.23 0.71 -1.35
N LEU A 143 -2.43 0.12 -1.40
CA LEU A 143 -2.66 -1.24 -1.90
C LEU A 143 -3.43 -1.27 -3.21
N VAL A 144 -2.85 -1.90 -4.23
CA VAL A 144 -3.45 -2.04 -5.56
C VAL A 144 -3.39 -3.50 -6.05
N PRO A 145 -4.36 -3.95 -6.88
CA PRO A 145 -4.28 -5.27 -7.48
C PRO A 145 -3.26 -5.28 -8.61
N ALA A 146 -2.28 -6.17 -8.56
CA ALA A 146 -1.28 -6.34 -9.60
C ALA A 146 -1.24 -7.78 -10.12
N VAL A 147 -0.80 -7.99 -11.36
CA VAL A 147 -0.45 -9.32 -11.84
C VAL A 147 0.72 -9.83 -10.99
N GLY A 148 0.61 -11.03 -10.42
CA GLY A 148 1.61 -11.53 -9.46
C GLY A 148 3.02 -11.63 -10.03
N LEU A 149 3.18 -11.88 -11.34
CA LEU A 149 4.49 -11.84 -12.01
C LEU A 149 5.06 -10.41 -11.98
N ILE A 150 4.25 -9.42 -12.32
CA ILE A 150 4.67 -8.02 -12.35
C ILE A 150 4.97 -7.53 -10.92
N ASN A 151 4.14 -7.87 -9.94
CA ASN A 151 4.41 -7.62 -8.53
C ASN A 151 5.76 -8.20 -8.10
N GLN A 152 6.08 -9.43 -8.50
CA GLN A 152 7.37 -10.05 -8.23
C GLN A 152 8.53 -9.31 -8.89
N LYS A 153 8.37 -8.87 -10.13
CA LYS A 153 9.41 -8.14 -10.87
C LYS A 153 9.63 -6.74 -10.29
N ARG A 154 8.54 -6.07 -9.90
CA ARG A 154 8.60 -4.79 -9.23
C ARG A 154 9.33 -4.89 -7.88
N SER A 155 9.03 -5.91 -7.07
CA SER A 155 9.70 -6.14 -5.79
C SER A 155 9.73 -4.88 -4.91
N ASN A 156 10.93 -4.39 -4.57
CA ASN A 156 11.15 -3.12 -3.86
C ASN A 156 12.00 -2.13 -4.69
N LEU A 157 12.02 -2.30 -6.01
CA LEU A 157 12.77 -1.45 -6.92
C LEU A 157 12.17 -0.03 -6.95
N ASN A 158 13.00 0.95 -7.25
CA ASN A 158 12.56 2.34 -7.38
C ASN A 158 11.83 2.56 -8.71
N TYR A 159 10.91 3.51 -8.72
CA TYR A 159 10.34 3.97 -9.99
C TYR A 159 11.28 4.95 -10.69
N GLY A 160 11.23 4.95 -12.01
CA GLY A 160 12.02 5.84 -12.86
C GLY A 160 11.69 5.64 -14.32
N LEU A 161 12.42 6.34 -15.19
CA LEU A 161 12.35 6.18 -16.64
C LEU A 161 13.52 5.29 -17.11
N ILE A 162 13.27 4.42 -18.07
CA ILE A 162 14.24 3.51 -18.67
C ILE A 162 14.30 3.79 -20.16
N PRO A 163 15.47 4.11 -20.73
CA PRO A 163 15.57 4.34 -22.17
C PRO A 163 15.19 3.09 -22.97
N GLY A 164 14.35 3.29 -23.98
CA GLY A 164 13.88 2.23 -24.90
C GLY A 164 12.69 1.43 -24.34
N GLU A 165 11.95 0.81 -25.23
CA GLU A 165 10.71 0.07 -24.97
C GLU A 165 10.93 -1.43 -25.18
N ARG A 166 11.31 -2.17 -24.13
CA ARG A 166 11.65 -3.60 -24.25
C ARG A 166 10.45 -4.51 -24.37
N ARG A 167 9.29 -4.11 -23.81
CA ARG A 167 8.04 -4.90 -23.83
C ARG A 167 8.18 -6.34 -23.34
N ASP A 168 8.97 -6.57 -22.29
CA ASP A 168 9.28 -7.92 -21.76
C ASP A 168 8.04 -8.66 -21.23
N PHE A 169 6.93 -7.95 -20.98
CA PHE A 169 5.69 -8.51 -20.39
C PHE A 169 4.49 -8.45 -21.34
N GLY A 170 4.72 -8.60 -22.64
CA GLY A 170 3.67 -8.62 -23.66
C GLY A 170 2.96 -7.26 -23.79
N LEU A 171 1.64 -7.23 -23.60
CA LEU A 171 0.86 -6.00 -23.68
C LEU A 171 0.95 -5.13 -22.40
N CYS A 172 1.62 -5.61 -21.35
CA CYS A 172 1.83 -4.85 -20.13
C CYS A 172 3.00 -3.88 -20.36
N ASP A 173 2.68 -2.60 -20.36
CA ASP A 173 3.65 -1.52 -20.44
C ASP A 173 4.32 -1.35 -19.06
N PHE A 174 5.39 -2.11 -18.87
CA PHE A 174 6.12 -2.19 -17.62
C PHE A 174 7.53 -2.73 -17.88
N GLU A 175 8.53 -1.94 -17.61
CA GLU A 175 9.94 -2.27 -17.84
C GLU A 175 10.70 -2.41 -16.55
N VAL A 176 11.74 -3.24 -16.59
CA VAL A 176 12.66 -3.43 -15.44
C VAL A 176 14.10 -3.39 -15.94
N SER A 177 14.90 -2.50 -15.38
CA SER A 177 16.34 -2.42 -15.66
C SER A 177 17.09 -2.10 -14.37
N GLY A 178 18.03 -2.98 -13.99
CA GLY A 178 18.81 -2.85 -12.76
C GLY A 178 17.92 -2.71 -11.52
N LYS A 179 17.96 -1.55 -10.88
CA LYS A 179 17.18 -1.22 -9.67
C LYS A 179 15.99 -0.30 -9.94
N ILE A 180 15.59 -0.15 -11.19
CA ILE A 180 14.52 0.76 -11.63
C ILE A 180 13.44 -0.04 -12.32
N VAL A 181 12.19 0.40 -12.10
CA VAL A 181 11.03 -0.03 -12.86
C VAL A 181 10.37 1.19 -13.49
N GLU A 182 9.98 1.07 -14.74
CA GLU A 182 9.19 2.06 -15.45
C GLU A 182 7.77 1.55 -15.63
N PRO A 183 6.76 2.24 -15.08
CA PRO A 183 5.36 1.94 -15.29
C PRO A 183 4.81 2.70 -16.50
N ALA A 184 3.70 2.19 -17.06
CA ALA A 184 2.94 2.88 -18.10
C ALA A 184 2.66 4.35 -17.73
N PRO A 185 2.64 5.26 -18.73
CA PRO A 185 2.40 6.69 -18.47
C PRO A 185 1.09 7.00 -17.74
N ASP A 186 0.02 6.23 -18.00
CA ASP A 186 -1.34 6.41 -17.48
C ASP A 186 -1.57 5.90 -16.06
N ILE A 187 -0.50 5.61 -15.31
CA ILE A 187 -0.54 5.29 -13.88
C ILE A 187 0.57 5.98 -13.08
N ARG A 188 1.37 6.80 -13.75
CA ARG A 188 2.49 7.50 -13.09
C ARG A 188 1.99 8.49 -12.06
N GLY A 189 0.90 9.20 -12.36
CA GLY A 189 0.24 10.11 -11.42
C GLY A 189 -0.32 9.40 -10.20
N ASP A 190 -1.01 8.26 -10.40
CA ASP A 190 -1.50 7.42 -9.27
C ASP A 190 -0.36 7.01 -8.34
N ILE A 191 0.80 6.62 -8.90
CA ILE A 191 1.99 6.26 -8.13
C ILE A 191 2.49 7.48 -7.35
N ALA A 192 2.66 8.61 -8.02
CA ALA A 192 3.14 9.85 -7.41
C ALA A 192 2.25 10.27 -6.23
N ARG A 193 0.93 10.31 -6.43
CA ARG A 193 -0.06 10.65 -5.40
C ARG A 193 -0.06 9.66 -4.24
N THR A 194 0.17 8.38 -4.51
CA THR A 194 0.32 7.38 -3.45
C THR A 194 1.58 7.65 -2.60
N TYR A 195 2.70 8.02 -3.21
CA TYR A 195 3.92 8.38 -2.48
C TYR A 195 3.71 9.65 -1.64
N PHE A 196 3.12 10.69 -2.20
CA PHE A 196 2.79 11.94 -1.46
C PHE A 196 1.81 11.67 -0.31
N TYR A 197 0.82 10.79 -0.52
CA TYR A 197 -0.09 10.39 0.55
C TYR A 197 0.66 9.68 1.68
N MET A 198 1.48 8.68 1.36
CA MET A 198 2.19 7.90 2.37
C MET A 198 3.19 8.74 3.15
N GLU A 199 3.89 9.68 2.51
CA GLU A 199 4.76 10.64 3.21
C GLU A 199 3.96 11.54 4.16
N LYS A 200 2.83 12.07 3.71
CA LYS A 200 1.96 12.93 4.52
C LYS A 200 1.30 12.18 5.68
N ALA A 201 0.91 10.93 5.46
CA ALA A 201 0.24 10.09 6.47
C ALA A 201 1.22 9.55 7.52
N TYR A 202 2.48 9.31 7.13
CA TYR A 202 3.50 8.66 7.96
C TYR A 202 4.85 9.40 7.87
N PRO A 203 4.93 10.68 8.28
CA PRO A 203 6.10 11.54 8.06
C PRO A 203 7.37 11.07 8.79
N ASP A 204 7.22 10.32 9.89
CA ASP A 204 8.35 9.77 10.65
C ASP A 204 8.95 8.51 10.01
N ARG A 205 8.25 7.92 9.04
CA ARG A 205 8.59 6.64 8.41
C ARG A 205 8.90 6.75 6.92
N ILE A 206 8.34 7.74 6.25
CA ILE A 206 8.52 7.94 4.81
C ILE A 206 8.92 9.37 4.56
N LYS A 207 10.10 9.50 3.94
CA LYS A 207 10.64 10.78 3.44
C LYS A 207 11.02 10.60 1.98
N LEU A 208 10.57 11.52 1.14
CA LEU A 208 10.92 11.55 -0.28
C LEU A 208 12.19 12.36 -0.48
N GLU A 209 13.07 11.87 -1.34
CA GLU A 209 14.25 12.61 -1.75
C GLU A 209 13.87 13.70 -2.78
N SER A 210 14.64 14.78 -2.86
CA SER A 210 14.37 15.91 -3.77
C SER A 210 14.21 15.47 -5.23
N LYS A 211 14.98 14.48 -5.70
CA LYS A 211 14.86 13.90 -7.04
C LYS A 211 13.55 13.15 -7.24
N GLU A 212 13.08 12.41 -6.21
CA GLU A 212 11.79 11.71 -6.26
C GLU A 212 10.63 12.71 -6.29
N ILE A 213 10.69 13.73 -5.43
CA ILE A 213 9.67 14.80 -5.40
C ILE A 213 9.55 15.49 -6.77
N LYS A 214 10.69 15.80 -7.42
CA LYS A 214 10.69 16.41 -8.76
C LYS A 214 10.01 15.50 -9.77
N MET A 215 10.44 14.25 -9.87
CA MET A 215 9.87 13.25 -10.78
C MET A 215 8.38 13.01 -10.52
N PHE A 216 7.98 12.83 -9.26
CA PHE A 216 6.58 12.58 -8.92
C PHE A 216 5.69 13.81 -9.16
N LYS A 217 6.18 15.04 -9.04
CA LYS A 217 5.43 16.25 -9.43
C LYS A 217 5.19 16.28 -10.94
N GLU A 218 6.18 15.90 -11.74
CA GLU A 218 6.03 15.80 -13.19
C GLU A 218 5.02 14.71 -13.58
N TRP A 219 5.07 13.56 -12.92
CA TRP A 219 4.13 12.46 -13.12
C TRP A 219 2.69 12.82 -12.72
N ASP A 220 2.50 13.46 -11.59
CA ASP A 220 1.19 13.95 -11.13
C ASP A 220 0.57 14.96 -12.10
N LYS A 221 1.40 15.81 -12.69
CA LYS A 221 0.97 16.77 -13.70
C LYS A 221 0.60 16.12 -15.03
N SER A 222 1.38 15.12 -15.48
CA SER A 222 1.18 14.46 -16.78
C SER A 222 0.06 13.42 -16.76
N ASP A 223 -0.25 12.86 -15.61
CA ASP A 223 -1.32 11.88 -15.39
C ASP A 223 -2.22 12.35 -14.22
N PRO A 224 -3.16 13.28 -14.50
CA PRO A 224 -4.01 13.88 -13.48
C PRO A 224 -5.03 12.88 -12.96
N VAL A 225 -5.54 13.15 -11.72
CA VAL A 225 -6.57 12.32 -11.07
C VAL A 225 -7.74 12.06 -12.01
N ASP A 226 -8.14 10.79 -12.14
CA ASP A 226 -9.25 10.34 -12.95
C ASP A 226 -10.50 9.98 -12.11
N LYS A 227 -11.60 9.64 -12.79
CA LYS A 227 -12.86 9.26 -12.14
C LYS A 227 -12.73 7.99 -11.28
N TRP A 228 -11.94 7.02 -11.75
CA TRP A 228 -11.75 5.79 -11.00
C TRP A 228 -10.93 6.01 -9.73
N GLU A 229 -9.89 6.80 -9.80
CA GLU A 229 -9.09 7.16 -8.63
C GLU A 229 -9.95 7.87 -7.58
N CYS A 230 -10.83 8.78 -8.00
CA CYS A 230 -11.79 9.43 -7.12
C CYS A 230 -12.78 8.45 -6.47
N GLU A 231 -13.33 7.53 -7.25
CA GLU A 231 -14.25 6.51 -6.73
C GLU A 231 -13.54 5.57 -5.75
N ARG A 232 -12.35 5.11 -6.10
CA ARG A 232 -11.50 4.30 -5.22
C ARG A 232 -11.21 5.04 -3.91
N CYS A 233 -10.84 6.32 -3.99
CA CYS A 233 -10.58 7.15 -2.82
C CYS A 233 -11.81 7.24 -1.91
N ARG A 234 -13.01 7.51 -2.45
CA ARG A 234 -14.26 7.56 -1.68
C ARG A 234 -14.61 6.22 -1.01
N ARG A 235 -14.43 5.09 -1.72
CA ARG A 235 -14.69 3.75 -1.18
C ARG A 235 -13.76 3.42 -0.02
N ILE A 236 -12.47 3.73 -0.15
CA ILE A 236 -11.49 3.53 0.91
C ILE A 236 -11.78 4.44 2.11
N GLU A 237 -12.09 5.72 1.89
CA GLU A 237 -12.46 6.64 2.97
C GLU A 237 -13.64 6.12 3.82
N ARG A 238 -14.67 5.55 3.17
CA ARG A 238 -15.83 4.95 3.88
C ARG A 238 -15.45 3.73 4.73
N LEU A 239 -14.47 2.95 4.31
CA LEU A 239 -14.03 1.74 5.01
C LEU A 239 -13.01 2.06 6.10
N GLN A 240 -11.99 2.86 5.75
CA GLN A 240 -10.81 3.09 6.58
C GLN A 240 -10.92 4.33 7.47
N GLY A 241 -11.92 5.21 7.20
CA GLY A 241 -12.24 6.37 8.03
C GLY A 241 -11.31 7.58 7.88
N ASN A 242 -10.13 7.42 7.25
CA ASN A 242 -9.21 8.52 7.04
C ASN A 242 -9.27 9.07 5.60
N LYS A 243 -8.84 10.32 5.43
CA LYS A 243 -8.92 11.04 4.15
C LYS A 243 -7.57 11.06 3.43
N ASN A 244 -7.59 10.71 2.15
CA ASN A 244 -6.49 11.01 1.25
C ASN A 244 -6.72 12.39 0.60
N SER A 245 -6.21 13.44 1.23
CA SER A 245 -6.37 14.82 0.72
C SER A 245 -5.63 15.07 -0.59
N ILE A 246 -4.60 14.29 -0.92
CA ILE A 246 -3.84 14.43 -2.17
C ILE A 246 -4.76 14.17 -3.37
N VAL A 247 -5.59 13.13 -3.31
CA VAL A 247 -6.55 12.79 -4.37
C VAL A 247 -7.86 13.56 -4.22
N LYS A 248 -8.39 13.65 -2.98
CA LYS A 248 -9.73 14.17 -2.70
C LYS A 248 -9.95 15.61 -3.19
N ASP A 249 -8.96 16.47 -3.07
CA ASP A 249 -9.09 17.87 -3.47
C ASP A 249 -9.22 18.00 -5.00
N ALA A 250 -8.56 17.14 -5.77
CA ALA A 250 -8.70 17.11 -7.22
C ALA A 250 -10.06 16.53 -7.69
N CYS A 251 -10.71 15.70 -6.85
CA CYS A 251 -11.99 15.06 -7.19
C CYS A 251 -13.21 16.01 -7.15
N LYS A 252 -13.05 17.25 -6.69
CA LYS A 252 -14.14 18.25 -6.69
C LYS A 252 -14.68 18.57 -8.08
N ARG A 253 -13.92 18.25 -9.13
CA ARG A 253 -14.30 18.41 -10.54
C ARG A 253 -15.08 17.24 -11.13
N TYR A 254 -15.25 16.16 -10.38
CA TYR A 254 -16.03 14.98 -10.74
C TYR A 254 -17.22 14.79 -9.77
#